data_27ddfd26b4ee9e1896afc27aaa07022f
#
_entry.id   27ddfd26b4ee9e1896afc27aaa07022f
#
_cell.length_a   1.000
_cell.length_b   1.000
_cell.length_c   1.000
_cell.angle_alpha   90.00
_cell.angle_beta   90.00
_cell.angle_gamma   90.00
#
_symmetry.space_group_name_H-M   'P 1'
#
loop_
_entity.id
_entity.type
_entity.pdbx_description
1 polymer ?
#
loop_
_entity_poly.entity_id
_entity_poly.type
_entity_poly.pdbx_seq_one_letter_code
_entity_poly.pdbx_strand_id
1 'polypeptide(L)'
;MSYNLETITATTLPDAWFQTVYKCIETGRGFTIDRGSYAGQKRLEFDYITIQIKHPEIRPLLPQIPAQYNMPNPVEEGYLEEYLPYLMTGEVKEGESYTYGQRLTKYQIPSDFVHQYKLVYKDILIQEDEIWNIWKDNNIIFKDEFGYYLNQIVLVIWTYKNKGFRNNQMV
;
A
#
# COMPACT_ATOMS: atom_id res chain seq x y z
N MET A 1 -5.63 -18.25 -26.15
CA MET A 1 -6.40 -18.35 -24.91
C MET A 1 -7.18 -17.04 -24.75
N SER A 2 -8.49 -17.11 -24.48
CA SER A 2 -9.26 -15.90 -24.16
C SER A 2 -9.14 -15.66 -22.66
N TYR A 3 -8.80 -14.44 -22.25
CA TYR A 3 -8.82 -14.04 -20.85
C TYR A 3 -10.26 -13.83 -20.41
N ASN A 4 -10.60 -14.31 -19.20
CA ASN A 4 -11.88 -14.05 -18.60
C ASN A 4 -11.78 -12.77 -17.76
N LEU A 5 -12.55 -11.74 -18.13
CA LEU A 5 -12.60 -10.45 -17.44
C LEU A 5 -13.87 -10.41 -16.59
N GLU A 6 -13.69 -10.34 -15.28
CA GLU A 6 -14.79 -10.29 -14.33
C GLU A 6 -14.96 -8.88 -13.76
N THR A 7 -16.22 -8.53 -13.47
CA THR A 7 -16.55 -7.26 -12.82
C THR A 7 -17.55 -7.50 -11.70
N ILE A 8 -17.27 -6.89 -10.54
CA ILE A 8 -18.13 -6.94 -9.35
C ILE A 8 -18.47 -5.51 -8.94
N THR A 9 -19.74 -5.28 -8.63
CA THR A 9 -20.21 -4.04 -7.99
C THR A 9 -20.79 -4.39 -6.63
N ALA A 10 -20.09 -4.01 -5.58
CA ALA A 10 -20.45 -4.28 -4.20
C ALA A 10 -20.84 -3.01 -3.43
N THR A 11 -21.59 -3.17 -2.37
CA THR A 11 -22.00 -2.05 -1.51
C THR A 11 -20.92 -1.74 -0.47
N THR A 12 -20.39 -2.76 0.21
CA THR A 12 -19.41 -2.64 1.29
C THR A 12 -18.20 -3.53 1.05
N LEU A 13 -17.16 -3.40 1.87
CA LEU A 13 -15.98 -4.29 1.83
C LEU A 13 -16.33 -5.77 2.07
N PRO A 14 -17.11 -6.13 3.13
CA PRO A 14 -17.55 -7.51 3.30
C PRO A 14 -18.35 -8.05 2.12
N ASP A 15 -19.27 -7.26 1.58
CA ASP A 15 -20.05 -7.63 0.39
C ASP A 15 -19.14 -7.92 -0.82
N ALA A 16 -18.15 -7.06 -1.05
CA ALA A 16 -17.16 -7.26 -2.10
C ALA A 16 -16.38 -8.57 -1.90
N TRP A 17 -15.98 -8.87 -0.68
CA TRP A 17 -15.26 -10.10 -0.36
C TRP A 17 -16.10 -11.34 -0.69
N PHE A 18 -17.34 -11.40 -0.20
CA PHE A 18 -18.24 -12.53 -0.46
C PHE A 18 -18.53 -12.72 -1.93
N GLN A 19 -18.87 -11.64 -2.66
CA GLN A 19 -19.12 -11.72 -4.10
C GLN A 19 -17.88 -12.17 -4.88
N THR A 20 -16.69 -11.70 -4.48
CA THR A 20 -15.43 -12.08 -5.14
C THR A 20 -15.10 -13.55 -4.94
N VAL A 21 -15.22 -14.06 -3.69
CA VAL A 21 -14.99 -15.49 -3.39
C VAL A 21 -15.98 -16.37 -4.14
N TYR A 22 -17.27 -16.04 -4.09
CA TYR A 22 -18.31 -16.79 -4.77
C TYR A 22 -18.07 -16.81 -6.29
N LYS A 23 -17.79 -15.66 -6.88
CA LYS A 23 -17.50 -15.54 -8.31
C LYS A 23 -16.24 -16.33 -8.71
N CYS A 24 -15.22 -16.35 -7.86
CA CYS A 24 -14.02 -17.13 -8.11
C CYS A 24 -14.29 -18.65 -8.12
N ILE A 25 -15.19 -19.11 -7.24
CA ILE A 25 -15.61 -20.51 -7.24
C ILE A 25 -16.37 -20.87 -8.54
N GLU A 26 -17.20 -19.96 -9.05
CA GLU A 26 -17.98 -20.19 -10.26
C GLU A 26 -17.15 -20.12 -11.56
N THR A 27 -16.28 -19.13 -11.68
CA THR A 27 -15.64 -18.77 -12.96
C THR A 27 -14.12 -18.78 -12.91
N GLY A 28 -13.51 -18.96 -11.74
CA GLY A 28 -12.07 -18.98 -11.57
C GLY A 28 -11.41 -20.14 -12.30
N ARG A 29 -10.23 -19.87 -12.85
CA ARG A 29 -9.42 -20.88 -13.50
C ARG A 29 -8.59 -21.66 -12.47
N GLY A 30 -8.73 -22.99 -12.51
CA GLY A 30 -7.95 -23.89 -11.66
C GLY A 30 -6.57 -24.18 -12.21
N PHE A 31 -5.56 -24.15 -11.36
CA PHE A 31 -4.22 -24.62 -11.70
C PHE A 31 -3.51 -25.19 -10.47
N THR A 32 -2.41 -25.92 -10.72
CA THR A 32 -1.54 -26.43 -9.67
C THR A 32 -0.36 -25.50 -9.50
N ILE A 33 -0.06 -25.13 -8.24
CA ILE A 33 1.07 -24.26 -7.90
C ILE A 33 2.37 -25.06 -8.12
N ASP A 34 3.27 -24.56 -8.95
CA ASP A 34 4.48 -25.24 -9.37
C ASP A 34 5.70 -24.97 -8.48
N ARG A 35 5.68 -23.90 -7.66
CA ARG A 35 6.80 -23.47 -6.83
C ARG A 35 6.37 -22.71 -5.58
N GLY A 36 7.30 -22.57 -4.62
CA GLY A 36 7.08 -21.86 -3.35
C GLY A 36 6.47 -22.76 -2.28
N SER A 37 6.06 -22.15 -1.16
CA SER A 37 5.59 -22.84 0.04
C SER A 37 4.33 -23.69 -0.16
N TYR A 38 3.58 -23.42 -1.23
CA TYR A 38 2.32 -24.11 -1.55
C TYR A 38 2.43 -25.00 -2.80
N ALA A 39 3.66 -25.32 -3.25
CA ALA A 39 3.88 -26.18 -4.43
C ALA A 39 3.10 -27.50 -4.32
N GLY A 40 2.43 -27.91 -5.39
CA GLY A 40 1.61 -29.11 -5.47
C GLY A 40 0.13 -28.90 -5.06
N GLN A 41 -0.21 -27.77 -4.44
CA GLN A 41 -1.60 -27.46 -4.10
C GLN A 41 -2.36 -26.89 -5.31
N LYS A 42 -3.69 -27.06 -5.29
CA LYS A 42 -4.57 -26.48 -6.31
C LYS A 42 -5.04 -25.10 -5.87
N ARG A 43 -5.18 -24.19 -6.84
CA ARG A 43 -5.65 -22.82 -6.64
C ARG A 43 -6.67 -22.45 -7.72
N LEU A 44 -7.68 -21.66 -7.35
CA LEU A 44 -8.56 -20.96 -8.28
C LEU A 44 -8.17 -19.48 -8.30
N GLU A 45 -8.13 -18.88 -9.47
CA GLU A 45 -7.89 -17.44 -9.61
C GLU A 45 -8.60 -16.87 -10.83
N PHE A 46 -8.83 -15.55 -10.79
CA PHE A 46 -9.23 -14.80 -11.98
C PHE A 46 -8.00 -14.48 -12.84
N ASP A 47 -8.20 -14.42 -14.16
CA ASP A 47 -7.20 -13.82 -15.03
C ASP A 47 -7.14 -12.30 -14.80
N TYR A 48 -8.31 -11.67 -14.61
CA TYR A 48 -8.45 -10.26 -14.25
C TYR A 48 -9.82 -10.01 -13.62
N ILE A 49 -9.87 -9.14 -12.62
CA ILE A 49 -11.11 -8.71 -11.98
C ILE A 49 -11.10 -7.22 -11.66
N THR A 50 -12.21 -6.54 -11.92
CA THR A 50 -12.47 -5.17 -11.44
C THR A 50 -13.54 -5.20 -10.38
N ILE A 51 -13.27 -4.60 -9.22
CA ILE A 51 -14.21 -4.53 -8.11
C ILE A 51 -14.51 -3.07 -7.82
N GLN A 52 -15.79 -2.68 -7.93
CA GLN A 52 -16.29 -1.39 -7.49
C GLN A 52 -16.96 -1.55 -6.13
N ILE A 53 -16.53 -0.78 -5.16
CA ILE A 53 -17.14 -0.72 -3.81
C ILE A 53 -17.73 0.67 -3.63
N LYS A 54 -19.07 0.73 -3.40
CA LYS A 54 -19.80 2.02 -3.32
C LYS A 54 -19.55 2.76 -2.01
N HIS A 55 -19.47 2.01 -0.92
CA HIS A 55 -19.38 2.56 0.44
C HIS A 55 -18.31 1.81 1.25
N PRO A 56 -17.00 1.99 0.93
CA PRO A 56 -15.93 1.28 1.63
C PRO A 56 -15.75 1.68 3.10
N GLU A 57 -16.33 2.80 3.51
CA GLU A 57 -16.29 3.33 4.88
C GLU A 57 -17.28 2.64 5.83
N ILE A 58 -18.30 1.93 5.31
CA ILE A 58 -19.32 1.31 6.16
C ILE A 58 -18.74 0.16 6.98
N ARG A 59 -19.03 0.17 8.28
CA ARG A 59 -18.63 -0.88 9.23
C ARG A 59 -19.65 -2.04 9.27
N PRO A 60 -19.21 -3.28 9.55
CA PRO A 60 -17.83 -3.70 9.79
C PRO A 60 -16.98 -3.69 8.49
N LEU A 61 -15.67 -3.46 8.60
CA LEU A 61 -14.77 -3.51 7.43
C LEU A 61 -14.40 -4.96 7.06
N LEU A 62 -14.45 -5.86 8.03
CA LEU A 62 -14.09 -7.26 7.85
C LEU A 62 -15.34 -8.11 7.62
N PRO A 63 -15.28 -9.11 6.72
CA PRO A 63 -16.36 -10.07 6.55
C PRO A 63 -16.46 -10.94 7.80
N GLN A 64 -17.70 -11.18 8.23
CA GLN A 64 -18.02 -12.06 9.36
C GLN A 64 -18.80 -13.27 8.83
N ILE A 65 -18.25 -14.45 9.05
CA ILE A 65 -18.92 -15.71 8.70
C ILE A 65 -19.80 -16.13 9.86
N PRO A 66 -21.11 -16.35 9.64
CA PRO A 66 -22.00 -16.79 10.71
C PRO A 66 -21.50 -18.08 11.37
N ALA A 67 -21.49 -18.12 12.70
CA ALA A 67 -20.94 -19.22 13.49
C ALA A 67 -21.57 -20.58 13.16
N GLN A 68 -22.83 -20.60 12.67
CA GLN A 68 -23.53 -21.81 12.25
C GLN A 68 -22.83 -22.61 11.14
N TYR A 69 -21.95 -21.96 10.36
CA TYR A 69 -21.18 -22.65 9.31
C TYR A 69 -19.91 -23.30 9.81
N ASN A 70 -19.57 -23.12 11.09
CA ASN A 70 -18.37 -23.68 11.72
C ASN A 70 -17.08 -23.43 10.89
N MET A 71 -17.00 -22.26 10.29
CA MET A 71 -15.84 -21.80 9.52
C MET A 71 -15.20 -20.61 10.23
N PRO A 72 -13.85 -20.54 10.26
CA PRO A 72 -13.18 -19.38 10.83
C PRO A 72 -13.46 -18.13 9.98
N ASN A 73 -13.46 -16.97 10.62
CA ASN A 73 -13.44 -15.70 9.89
C ASN A 73 -12.14 -15.58 9.08
N PRO A 74 -12.19 -14.98 7.89
CA PRO A 74 -11.01 -14.84 7.02
C PRO A 74 -9.94 -13.93 7.60
N VAL A 75 -10.30 -13.06 8.54
CA VAL A 75 -9.41 -12.18 9.28
C VAL A 75 -9.76 -12.25 10.76
N GLU A 76 -8.76 -12.34 11.62
CA GLU A 76 -8.93 -12.35 13.07
C GLU A 76 -9.41 -10.99 13.58
N GLU A 77 -10.19 -11.03 14.67
CA GLU A 77 -10.61 -9.81 15.36
C GLU A 77 -9.39 -9.09 15.94
N GLY A 78 -9.34 -7.75 15.78
CA GLY A 78 -8.18 -6.96 16.21
C GLY A 78 -7.05 -6.83 15.18
N TYR A 79 -7.06 -7.63 14.11
CA TYR A 79 -6.00 -7.59 13.10
C TYR A 79 -5.80 -6.20 12.47
N LEU A 80 -6.89 -5.46 12.21
CA LEU A 80 -6.78 -4.11 11.63
C LEU A 80 -6.08 -3.14 12.58
N GLU A 81 -6.39 -3.21 13.86
CA GLU A 81 -5.82 -2.37 14.90
C GLU A 81 -4.32 -2.65 15.08
N GLU A 82 -3.90 -3.88 14.90
CA GLU A 82 -2.49 -4.26 14.90
C GLU A 82 -1.76 -3.90 13.62
N TYR A 83 -2.42 -4.02 12.47
CA TYR A 83 -1.79 -3.83 11.16
C TYR A 83 -1.71 -2.36 10.73
N LEU A 84 -2.69 -1.52 11.09
CA LEU A 84 -2.70 -0.10 10.72
C LEU A 84 -1.43 0.65 11.15
N PRO A 85 -0.88 0.47 12.36
CA PRO A 85 0.39 1.09 12.75
C PRO A 85 1.55 0.76 11.81
N TYR A 86 1.60 -0.45 11.29
CA TYR A 86 2.62 -0.86 10.31
C TYR A 86 2.56 -0.11 8.98
N LEU A 87 1.37 0.33 8.58
CA LEU A 87 1.20 1.12 7.37
C LEU A 87 1.44 2.61 7.62
N MET A 88 1.14 3.08 8.84
CA MET A 88 1.10 4.51 9.17
C MET A 88 2.37 5.02 9.85
N THR A 89 3.26 4.13 10.29
CA THR A 89 4.50 4.50 11.00
C THR A 89 5.73 3.92 10.31
N GLY A 90 6.90 4.45 10.67
CA GLY A 90 8.20 3.92 10.23
C GLY A 90 8.76 2.84 11.15
N GLU A 91 7.96 2.28 12.05
CA GLU A 91 8.41 1.27 13.01
C GLU A 91 8.64 -0.09 12.33
N VAL A 92 9.72 -0.76 12.75
CA VAL A 92 10.11 -2.11 12.30
C VAL A 92 10.39 -2.92 13.55
N LYS A 93 9.72 -4.06 13.70
CA LYS A 93 9.94 -4.95 14.86
C LYS A 93 11.21 -5.76 14.68
N GLU A 94 11.73 -6.27 15.81
CA GLU A 94 12.89 -7.16 15.81
C GLU A 94 12.63 -8.40 14.91
N GLY A 95 13.59 -8.70 14.04
CA GLY A 95 13.47 -9.79 13.06
C GLY A 95 12.84 -9.43 11.73
N GLU A 96 12.26 -8.23 11.58
CA GLU A 96 11.74 -7.73 10.30
C GLU A 96 12.81 -6.94 9.54
N SER A 97 12.90 -7.14 8.24
CA SER A 97 13.83 -6.40 7.40
C SER A 97 13.30 -5.04 6.97
N TYR A 98 11.99 -4.87 6.89
CA TYR A 98 11.31 -3.61 6.58
C TYR A 98 9.79 -3.74 6.79
N THR A 99 9.11 -2.58 6.84
CA THR A 99 7.65 -2.50 6.73
C THR A 99 7.23 -1.59 5.56
N TYR A 100 6.01 -1.73 5.08
CA TYR A 100 5.48 -0.79 4.07
C TYR A 100 5.36 0.63 4.63
N GLY A 101 4.95 0.77 5.90
CA GLY A 101 4.93 2.06 6.58
C GLY A 101 6.30 2.72 6.62
N GLN A 102 7.36 1.98 6.93
CA GLN A 102 8.73 2.49 6.90
C GLN A 102 9.11 3.01 5.51
N ARG A 103 8.81 2.26 4.46
CA ARG A 103 9.11 2.69 3.08
C ARG A 103 8.35 3.95 2.69
N LEU A 104 7.13 4.13 3.18
CA LEU A 104 6.29 5.28 2.85
C LEU A 104 6.58 6.51 3.72
N THR A 105 6.85 6.31 5.02
CA THR A 105 6.96 7.40 5.99
C THR A 105 8.39 7.70 6.42
N LYS A 106 9.30 6.73 6.29
CA LYS A 106 10.71 6.84 6.70
C LYS A 106 11.64 6.20 5.66
N TYR A 107 11.51 6.61 4.39
CA TYR A 107 12.39 6.14 3.32
C TYR A 107 13.79 6.75 3.49
N GLN A 108 14.81 5.92 3.69
CA GLN A 108 16.18 6.38 3.83
C GLN A 108 16.72 6.89 2.49
N ILE A 109 17.15 8.15 2.46
CA ILE A 109 17.79 8.74 1.29
C ILE A 109 19.25 8.31 1.27
N PRO A 110 19.73 7.65 0.21
CA PRO A 110 21.14 7.29 0.10
C PRO A 110 22.04 8.52 0.21
N SER A 111 23.14 8.41 0.94
CA SER A 111 24.07 9.54 1.19
C SER A 111 24.70 10.10 -0.09
N ASP A 112 24.98 9.23 -1.06
CA ASP A 112 25.50 9.58 -2.37
C ASP A 112 24.46 10.32 -3.22
N PHE A 113 23.17 9.99 -3.11
CA PHE A 113 22.09 10.73 -3.77
C PHE A 113 22.07 12.21 -3.34
N VAL A 114 22.14 12.46 -2.03
CA VAL A 114 22.20 13.85 -1.52
C VAL A 114 23.41 14.59 -2.06
N HIS A 115 24.55 13.90 -2.20
CA HIS A 115 25.76 14.50 -2.75
C HIS A 115 25.66 14.71 -4.27
N GLN A 116 25.19 13.72 -5.01
CA GLN A 116 25.00 13.80 -6.47
C GLN A 116 23.94 14.85 -6.84
N TYR A 117 22.84 14.90 -6.11
CA TYR A 117 21.81 15.91 -6.30
C TYR A 117 22.38 17.33 -6.15
N LYS A 118 23.17 17.57 -5.10
CA LYS A 118 23.89 18.84 -4.93
C LYS A 118 24.90 19.15 -6.04
N LEU A 119 25.53 18.15 -6.66
CA LEU A 119 26.47 18.33 -7.75
C LEU A 119 25.78 18.58 -9.09
N VAL A 120 24.74 17.85 -9.42
CA VAL A 120 24.02 17.94 -10.70
C VAL A 120 23.23 19.25 -10.82
N TYR A 121 22.71 19.74 -9.70
CA TYR A 121 21.85 20.93 -9.67
C TYR A 121 22.54 22.19 -9.14
N LYS A 122 23.87 22.19 -9.14
CA LYS A 122 24.69 23.29 -8.59
C LYS A 122 24.40 24.67 -9.21
N ASP A 123 23.97 24.70 -10.46
CA ASP A 123 23.63 25.93 -11.20
C ASP A 123 22.13 26.31 -11.06
N ILE A 124 21.31 25.39 -10.54
CA ILE A 124 19.87 25.59 -10.25
C ILE A 124 19.64 25.82 -8.73
N LEU A 125 20.69 25.68 -7.94
CA LEU A 125 20.72 25.52 -6.48
C LEU A 125 20.17 26.69 -5.66
N ILE A 126 20.05 27.88 -6.19
CA ILE A 126 19.44 29.00 -5.44
C ILE A 126 17.95 28.73 -5.20
N GLN A 127 17.28 28.06 -6.13
CA GLN A 127 15.88 27.66 -5.97
C GLN A 127 15.71 26.36 -5.18
N GLU A 128 16.72 25.51 -5.14
CA GLU A 128 16.64 24.18 -4.49
C GLU A 128 16.93 24.21 -3.01
N ASP A 129 17.81 25.09 -2.53
CA ASP A 129 17.99 25.29 -1.10
C ASP A 129 16.68 25.80 -0.44
N GLU A 130 15.88 26.57 -1.17
CA GLU A 130 14.55 26.97 -0.73
C GLU A 130 13.59 25.77 -0.66
N ILE A 131 13.56 24.90 -1.68
CA ILE A 131 12.72 23.71 -1.69
C ILE A 131 13.14 22.75 -0.58
N TRP A 132 14.44 22.52 -0.40
CA TRP A 132 14.97 21.66 0.65
C TRP A 132 14.61 22.18 2.05
N ASN A 133 14.68 23.48 2.28
CA ASN A 133 14.27 24.10 3.53
C ASN A 133 12.76 24.00 3.73
N ILE A 134 11.96 24.28 2.69
CA ILE A 134 10.50 24.10 2.73
C ILE A 134 10.14 22.64 3.10
N TRP A 135 10.86 21.67 2.54
CA TRP A 135 10.61 20.25 2.83
C TRP A 135 10.99 19.88 4.27
N LYS A 136 12.06 20.44 4.81
CA LYS A 136 12.42 20.26 6.23
C LYS A 136 11.37 20.90 7.15
N ASP A 137 10.95 22.14 6.87
CA ASP A 137 9.98 22.86 7.68
C ASP A 137 8.59 22.20 7.68
N ASN A 138 8.29 21.42 6.66
CA ASN A 138 7.04 20.66 6.54
C ASN A 138 7.20 19.17 6.93
N ASN A 139 8.31 18.76 7.50
CA ASN A 139 8.61 17.37 7.88
C ASN A 139 8.52 16.36 6.70
N ILE A 140 8.75 16.82 5.49
CA ILE A 140 8.85 15.97 4.31
C ILE A 140 10.20 15.26 4.32
N ILE A 141 11.28 16.01 4.63
CA ILE A 141 12.63 15.48 4.86
C ILE A 141 13.01 15.75 6.32
N PHE A 142 13.53 14.73 6.97
CA PHE A 142 14.08 14.83 8.32
C PHE A 142 15.39 14.03 8.43
N LYS A 143 16.12 14.27 9.51
CA LYS A 143 17.42 13.66 9.75
C LYS A 143 17.49 13.07 11.15
N ASP A 144 18.05 11.87 11.26
CA ASP A 144 18.49 11.29 12.53
C ASP A 144 19.99 10.98 12.49
N GLU A 145 20.48 10.21 13.46
CA GLU A 145 21.87 9.78 13.56
C GLU A 145 22.35 8.90 12.40
N PHE A 146 21.42 8.22 11.71
CA PHE A 146 21.70 7.30 10.60
C PHE A 146 21.62 7.97 9.23
N GLY A 147 21.08 9.18 9.10
CA GLY A 147 21.03 9.90 7.84
C GLY A 147 19.77 10.72 7.59
N TYR A 148 19.51 10.97 6.30
CA TYR A 148 18.32 11.69 5.85
C TYR A 148 17.23 10.72 5.44
N TYR A 149 15.99 11.09 5.74
CA TYR A 149 14.79 10.33 5.43
C TYR A 149 13.76 11.21 4.73
N LEU A 150 12.97 10.57 3.88
CA LEU A 150 11.85 11.17 3.17
C LEU A 150 10.55 10.57 3.67
N ASN A 151 9.59 11.42 4.06
CA ASN A 151 8.21 11.01 4.24
C ASN A 151 7.45 11.24 2.94
N GLN A 152 7.27 10.18 2.18
CA GLN A 152 6.63 10.22 0.86
C GLN A 152 5.15 10.60 0.94
N ILE A 153 4.44 10.19 1.98
CA ILE A 153 3.02 10.54 2.19
C ILE A 153 2.87 12.05 2.41
N VAL A 154 3.70 12.63 3.28
CA VAL A 154 3.68 14.08 3.52
C VAL A 154 4.06 14.85 2.25
N LEU A 155 5.04 14.36 1.48
CA LEU A 155 5.44 14.95 0.20
C LEU A 155 4.26 15.00 -0.79
N VAL A 156 3.54 13.89 -0.96
CA VAL A 156 2.38 13.81 -1.86
C VAL A 156 1.29 14.79 -1.43
N ILE A 157 0.94 14.79 -0.15
CA ILE A 157 -0.08 15.69 0.41
C ILE A 157 0.35 17.15 0.22
N TRP A 158 1.60 17.48 0.54
CA TRP A 158 2.14 18.84 0.36
C TRP A 158 2.11 19.27 -1.11
N THR A 159 2.50 18.38 -2.02
CA THR A 159 2.50 18.65 -3.45
C THR A 159 1.10 18.95 -3.97
N TYR A 160 0.10 18.15 -3.60
CA TYR A 160 -1.28 18.40 -3.98
C TYR A 160 -1.82 19.72 -3.44
N LYS A 161 -1.48 20.07 -2.20
CA LYS A 161 -1.91 21.35 -1.59
C LYS A 161 -1.27 22.56 -2.27
N ASN A 162 0.00 22.47 -2.67
CA ASN A 162 0.78 23.63 -3.13
C ASN A 162 0.94 23.71 -4.66
N LYS A 163 0.87 22.58 -5.38
CA LYS A 163 1.05 22.51 -6.83
C LYS A 163 -0.23 22.11 -7.58
N GLY A 164 -1.27 21.73 -6.85
CA GLY A 164 -2.54 21.25 -7.38
C GLY A 164 -2.49 19.82 -7.93
N PHE A 165 -3.66 19.31 -8.31
CA PHE A 165 -3.85 17.91 -8.73
C PHE A 165 -3.55 17.66 -10.23
N ARG A 166 -2.61 18.38 -10.82
CA ARG A 166 -2.35 18.32 -12.27
C ARG A 166 -1.46 17.17 -12.71
N ASN A 167 -0.69 16.60 -11.80
CA ASN A 167 0.24 15.50 -12.08
C ASN A 167 -0.02 14.33 -11.15
N ASN A 168 0.19 13.12 -11.67
CA ASN A 168 0.24 11.92 -10.84
C ASN A 168 1.50 12.00 -9.98
N GLN A 169 1.32 12.15 -8.70
CA GLN A 169 2.41 12.08 -7.73
C GLN A 169 2.56 10.62 -7.33
N MET A 170 3.53 9.98 -7.93
CA MET A 170 3.89 8.60 -7.59
C MET A 170 4.97 8.61 -6.53
N VAL A 171 4.81 7.75 -5.56
CA VAL A 171 5.74 7.54 -4.46
C VAL A 171 6.31 6.13 -4.51
#